data_959e1009d8bbba191539342e4e411679
#
_entry.id   959e1009d8bbba191539342e4e411679
#
_cell.length_a   1.000
_cell.length_b   1.000
_cell.length_c   1.000
_cell.angle_alpha   90.00
_cell.angle_beta   90.00
_cell.angle_gamma   90.00
#
_symmetry.space_group_name_H-M   'P 1'
#
loop_
_entity.id
_entity.type
_entity.pdbx_description
1 polymer ?
#
loop_
_entity_poly.entity_id
_entity_poly.type
_entity_poly.pdbx_seq_one_letter_code
_entity_poly.pdbx_strand_id
1 'polypeptide(L)'
;MPRLLKSAFSRYWGVLLILILWQAWVTLGELNAIVMPQPIDVVVDLVSNPGIYLQNGVQTLALAAGGLLLGMTLGSLIAIACWFSRLATGMLVPLAMIFSSVPVVALIPVIARLLGYDIRTVLAIVVIVSFFPAFVFTSAGMRALPPGSEDLFRVLGATRKSRFLHMALPAAVPSWMIALRLAAPSAVLSAMLAEFLMGQSGLGYMFRAAAGDFATERAFGTSVIATAVSVITFTLTLRAERAVNERWR
;
A
#
# COMPACT_ATOMS: atom_id res chain seq x y z
N MET A 1 -1.06 24.28 -27.95
CA MET A 1 -0.58 24.58 -26.61
C MET A 1 -1.63 25.01 -25.57
N PRO A 2 -2.63 25.89 -25.83
CA PRO A 2 -3.56 26.35 -24.78
C PRO A 2 -4.52 25.30 -24.21
N ARG A 3 -4.88 24.26 -24.97
CA ARG A 3 -5.79 23.20 -24.49
C ARG A 3 -5.14 22.23 -23.50
N LEU A 4 -3.87 21.90 -23.67
CA LEU A 4 -3.10 21.05 -22.75
C LEU A 4 -2.86 21.74 -21.41
N LEU A 5 -2.51 23.04 -21.41
CA LEU A 5 -2.35 23.85 -20.22
C LEU A 5 -3.67 24.01 -19.43
N LYS A 6 -4.79 24.26 -20.12
CA LYS A 6 -6.11 24.32 -19.47
C LYS A 6 -6.53 22.97 -18.87
N SER A 7 -6.26 21.85 -19.54
CA SER A 7 -6.55 20.51 -19.03
C SER A 7 -5.66 20.16 -17.83
N ALA A 8 -4.38 20.49 -17.87
CA ALA A 8 -3.47 20.31 -16.74
C ALA A 8 -3.86 21.18 -15.53
N PHE A 9 -4.15 22.46 -15.76
CA PHE A 9 -4.61 23.36 -14.72
C PHE A 9 -5.92 22.88 -14.07
N SER A 10 -6.92 22.50 -14.88
CA SER A 10 -8.18 21.95 -14.36
C SER A 10 -8.02 20.66 -13.55
N ARG A 11 -6.94 19.90 -13.77
CA ARG A 11 -6.67 18.64 -13.07
C ARG A 11 -5.85 18.82 -11.79
N TYR A 12 -4.93 19.80 -11.77
CA TYR A 12 -3.96 19.99 -10.69
C TYR A 12 -4.12 21.28 -9.88
N TRP A 13 -5.19 22.08 -10.15
CA TRP A 13 -5.43 23.34 -9.44
C TRP A 13 -5.47 23.18 -7.91
N GLY A 14 -5.98 22.04 -7.41
CA GLY A 14 -6.03 21.76 -5.97
C GLY A 14 -4.65 21.59 -5.35
N VAL A 15 -3.71 20.95 -6.07
CA VAL A 15 -2.31 20.83 -5.61
C VAL A 15 -1.63 22.20 -5.60
N LEU A 16 -1.85 22.99 -6.67
CA LEU A 16 -1.33 24.36 -6.75
C LEU A 16 -1.88 25.23 -5.63
N LEU A 17 -3.18 25.11 -5.34
CA LEU A 17 -3.81 25.86 -4.25
C LEU A 17 -3.18 25.51 -2.90
N ILE A 18 -2.96 24.23 -2.62
CA ILE A 18 -2.31 23.77 -1.37
C ILE A 18 -0.90 24.35 -1.25
N LEU A 19 -0.11 24.34 -2.32
CA LEU A 19 1.24 24.89 -2.33
C LEU A 19 1.23 26.41 -2.11
N ILE A 20 0.29 27.13 -2.73
CA ILE A 20 0.12 28.57 -2.54
C ILE A 20 -0.29 28.89 -1.09
N LEU A 21 -1.24 28.14 -0.54
CA LEU A 21 -1.69 28.32 0.86
C LEU A 21 -0.55 28.00 1.83
N TRP A 22 0.24 26.96 1.57
CA TRP A 22 1.40 26.63 2.38
C TRP A 22 2.44 27.76 2.33
N GLN A 23 2.81 28.24 1.13
CA GLN A 23 3.74 29.35 0.97
C GLN A 23 3.23 30.62 1.68
N ALA A 24 1.95 30.96 1.48
CA ALA A 24 1.33 32.13 2.12
C ALA A 24 1.36 32.00 3.66
N TRP A 25 1.04 30.82 4.20
CA TRP A 25 1.05 30.61 5.64
C TRP A 25 2.44 30.79 6.24
N VAL A 26 3.47 30.20 5.62
CA VAL A 26 4.86 30.34 6.11
C VAL A 26 5.31 31.78 6.04
N THR A 27 5.01 32.48 4.92
CA THR A 27 5.47 33.85 4.69
C THR A 27 4.73 34.88 5.54
N LEU A 28 3.38 34.79 5.62
CA LEU A 28 2.56 35.71 6.42
C LEU A 28 2.66 35.46 7.92
N GLY A 29 2.90 34.23 8.32
CA GLY A 29 3.09 33.82 9.71
C GLY A 29 4.51 34.03 10.23
N GLU A 30 5.43 34.53 9.40
CA GLU A 30 6.87 34.69 9.72
C GLU A 30 7.45 33.46 10.41
N LEU A 31 7.01 32.26 9.94
CA LEU A 31 7.39 30.98 10.58
C LEU A 31 8.86 30.70 10.34
N ASN A 32 9.56 30.31 11.42
CA ASN A 32 10.94 29.85 11.33
C ASN A 32 11.00 28.53 10.51
N ALA A 33 12.02 28.41 9.67
CA ALA A 33 12.27 27.19 8.87
C ALA A 33 12.35 25.91 9.71
N ILE A 34 12.75 25.98 10.98
CA ILE A 34 12.72 24.85 11.93
C ILE A 34 11.30 24.39 12.23
N VAL A 35 10.33 25.30 12.25
CA VAL A 35 8.92 24.98 12.51
C VAL A 35 8.24 24.46 11.26
N MET A 36 8.42 25.20 10.14
CA MET A 36 7.82 24.85 8.86
C MET A 36 8.65 25.43 7.70
N PRO A 37 9.26 24.56 6.86
CA PRO A 37 10.08 25.02 5.74
C PRO A 37 9.20 25.62 4.65
N GLN A 38 9.77 26.49 3.82
CA GLN A 38 9.10 26.94 2.62
C GLN A 38 9.06 25.82 1.57
N PRO A 39 8.01 25.73 0.74
CA PRO A 39 7.97 24.76 -0.36
C PRO A 39 9.21 24.80 -1.26
N ILE A 40 9.79 25.98 -1.48
CA ILE A 40 10.99 26.13 -2.30
C ILE A 40 12.21 25.47 -1.65
N ASP A 41 12.36 25.58 -0.33
CA ASP A 41 13.50 24.97 0.39
C ASP A 41 13.45 23.44 0.30
N VAL A 42 12.24 22.87 0.37
CA VAL A 42 12.01 21.43 0.16
C VAL A 42 12.43 21.00 -1.25
N VAL A 43 12.06 21.77 -2.27
CA VAL A 43 12.44 21.48 -3.66
C VAL A 43 13.96 21.61 -3.85
N VAL A 44 14.57 22.64 -3.26
CA VAL A 44 16.03 22.84 -3.31
C VAL A 44 16.76 21.66 -2.66
N ASP A 45 16.35 21.19 -1.49
CA ASP A 45 16.98 20.02 -0.83
C ASP A 45 16.80 18.76 -1.67
N LEU A 46 15.62 18.53 -2.25
CA LEU A 46 15.35 17.38 -3.16
C LEU A 46 16.28 17.37 -4.37
N VAL A 47 16.48 18.52 -5.00
CA VAL A 47 17.33 18.64 -6.21
C VAL A 47 18.82 18.60 -5.88
N SER A 48 19.21 19.15 -4.73
CA SER A 48 20.61 19.21 -4.29
C SER A 48 21.11 17.87 -3.75
N ASN A 49 20.23 17.04 -3.22
CA ASN A 49 20.58 15.76 -2.57
C ASN A 49 19.85 14.54 -3.16
N PRO A 50 19.75 14.36 -4.50
CA PRO A 50 18.90 13.32 -5.10
C PRO A 50 19.36 11.91 -4.74
N GLY A 51 20.66 11.69 -4.51
CA GLY A 51 21.24 10.39 -4.18
C GLY A 51 20.71 9.81 -2.89
N ILE A 52 20.59 10.63 -1.83
CA ILE A 52 20.10 10.16 -0.53
C ILE A 52 18.60 9.80 -0.57
N TYR A 53 17.81 10.56 -1.31
CA TYR A 53 16.40 10.27 -1.52
C TYR A 53 16.19 9.02 -2.35
N LEU A 54 16.98 8.84 -3.42
CA LEU A 54 16.90 7.67 -4.27
C LEU A 54 17.28 6.39 -3.51
N GLN A 55 18.39 6.42 -2.77
CA GLN A 55 18.86 5.27 -2.01
C GLN A 55 17.82 4.82 -0.97
N ASN A 56 17.33 5.74 -0.15
CA ASN A 56 16.31 5.42 0.88
C ASN A 56 14.96 5.06 0.24
N GLY A 57 14.59 5.73 -0.85
CA GLY A 57 13.35 5.44 -1.59
C GLY A 57 13.33 4.05 -2.20
N VAL A 58 14.43 3.62 -2.84
CA VAL A 58 14.57 2.26 -3.40
C VAL A 58 14.49 1.22 -2.29
N GLN A 59 15.11 1.48 -1.14
CA GLN A 59 15.09 0.56 -0.01
C GLN A 59 13.68 0.38 0.57
N THR A 60 12.97 1.48 0.84
CA THR A 60 11.56 1.43 1.28
C THR A 60 10.68 0.72 0.26
N LEU A 61 10.86 1.03 -1.04
CA LEU A 61 10.08 0.41 -2.11
C LEU A 61 10.37 -1.09 -2.24
N ALA A 62 11.62 -1.52 -2.09
CA ALA A 62 11.98 -2.94 -2.12
C ALA A 62 11.33 -3.72 -0.97
N LEU A 63 11.36 -3.17 0.26
CA LEU A 63 10.70 -3.78 1.42
C LEU A 63 9.16 -3.77 1.27
N ALA A 64 8.59 -2.68 0.78
CA ALA A 64 7.17 -2.58 0.51
C ALA A 64 6.73 -3.60 -0.55
N ALA A 65 7.47 -3.73 -1.65
CA ALA A 65 7.17 -4.70 -2.71
C ALA A 65 7.33 -6.15 -2.23
N GLY A 66 8.41 -6.46 -1.52
CA GLY A 66 8.64 -7.79 -0.94
C GLY A 66 7.56 -8.20 0.04
N GLY A 67 7.22 -7.31 0.98
CA GLY A 67 6.15 -7.53 1.95
C GLY A 67 4.76 -7.61 1.31
N LEU A 68 4.49 -6.79 0.30
CA LEU A 68 3.26 -6.85 -0.48
C LEU A 68 3.11 -8.22 -1.18
N LEU A 69 4.13 -8.68 -1.88
CA LEU A 69 4.11 -9.97 -2.57
C LEU A 69 3.88 -11.12 -1.59
N LEU A 70 4.61 -11.15 -0.48
CA LEU A 70 4.44 -12.18 0.56
C LEU A 70 3.06 -12.10 1.20
N GLY A 71 2.59 -10.93 1.58
CA GLY A 71 1.28 -10.74 2.20
C GLY A 71 0.13 -11.12 1.27
N MET A 72 0.19 -10.68 0.01
CA MET A 72 -0.80 -11.03 -1.01
C MET A 72 -0.83 -12.55 -1.26
N THR A 73 0.34 -13.19 -1.34
CA THR A 73 0.44 -14.64 -1.54
C THR A 73 -0.13 -15.40 -0.36
N LEU A 74 0.29 -15.08 0.87
CA LEU A 74 -0.18 -15.74 2.09
C LEU A 74 -1.69 -15.56 2.28
N GLY A 75 -2.20 -14.33 2.11
CA GLY A 75 -3.63 -14.05 2.22
C GLY A 75 -4.46 -14.82 1.20
N SER A 76 -4.00 -14.88 -0.05
CA SER A 76 -4.66 -15.64 -1.10
C SER A 76 -4.63 -17.15 -0.85
N LEU A 77 -3.51 -17.70 -0.39
CA LEU A 77 -3.38 -19.12 -0.07
C LEU A 77 -4.31 -19.53 1.07
N ILE A 78 -4.41 -18.70 2.12
CA ILE A 78 -5.34 -18.95 3.23
C ILE A 78 -6.79 -18.82 2.77
N ALA A 79 -7.12 -17.87 1.91
CA ALA A 79 -8.45 -17.75 1.31
C ALA A 79 -8.81 -19.03 0.50
N ILE A 80 -7.86 -19.56 -0.27
CA ILE A 80 -8.02 -20.81 -1.03
C ILE A 80 -8.22 -22.00 -0.07
N ALA A 81 -7.44 -22.11 0.99
CA ALA A 81 -7.61 -23.15 2.01
C ALA A 81 -9.01 -23.10 2.65
N CYS A 82 -9.52 -21.89 2.95
CA CYS A 82 -10.88 -21.68 3.44
C CYS A 82 -11.94 -22.12 2.42
N TRP A 83 -11.72 -21.92 1.12
CA TRP A 83 -12.64 -22.40 0.09
C TRP A 83 -12.75 -23.94 0.07
N PHE A 84 -11.65 -24.64 0.33
CA PHE A 84 -11.62 -26.11 0.41
C PHE A 84 -12.07 -26.68 1.76
N SER A 85 -12.20 -25.89 2.84
CA SER A 85 -12.49 -26.40 4.18
C SER A 85 -13.47 -25.52 4.93
N ARG A 86 -14.65 -26.08 5.28
CA ARG A 86 -15.63 -25.39 6.15
C ARG A 86 -15.07 -25.13 7.54
N LEU A 87 -14.25 -26.06 8.06
CA LEU A 87 -13.59 -25.92 9.36
C LEU A 87 -12.60 -24.73 9.32
N ALA A 88 -11.73 -24.68 8.29
CA ALA A 88 -10.81 -23.56 8.10
C ALA A 88 -11.55 -22.22 7.98
N THR A 89 -12.66 -22.18 7.25
CA THR A 89 -13.50 -20.98 7.15
C THR A 89 -14.04 -20.56 8.52
N GLY A 90 -14.60 -21.50 9.28
CA GLY A 90 -15.19 -21.22 10.60
C GLY A 90 -14.17 -20.73 11.63
N MET A 91 -12.90 -21.13 11.50
CA MET A 91 -11.82 -20.73 12.42
C MET A 91 -11.10 -19.47 11.94
N LEU A 92 -10.69 -19.41 10.67
CA LEU A 92 -9.77 -18.38 10.17
C LEU A 92 -10.48 -17.07 9.82
N VAL A 93 -11.74 -17.11 9.38
CA VAL A 93 -12.47 -15.86 9.05
C VAL A 93 -12.71 -14.99 10.29
N PRO A 94 -13.24 -15.50 11.42
CA PRO A 94 -13.38 -14.70 12.63
C PRO A 94 -12.04 -14.19 13.17
N LEU A 95 -10.99 -15.03 13.13
CA LEU A 95 -9.64 -14.62 13.54
C LEU A 95 -9.12 -13.47 12.67
N ALA A 96 -9.26 -13.57 11.35
CA ALA A 96 -8.86 -12.52 10.44
C ALA A 96 -9.61 -11.20 10.74
N MET A 97 -10.91 -11.26 11.02
CA MET A 97 -11.69 -10.08 11.39
C MET A 97 -11.19 -9.42 12.68
N ILE A 98 -10.88 -10.22 13.71
CA ILE A 98 -10.32 -9.73 14.97
C ILE A 98 -8.96 -9.06 14.70
N PHE A 99 -8.06 -9.72 14.00
CA PHE A 99 -6.73 -9.17 13.69
C PHE A 99 -6.79 -7.91 12.83
N SER A 100 -7.74 -7.81 11.90
CA SER A 100 -7.93 -6.60 11.07
C SER A 100 -8.34 -5.37 11.88
N SER A 101 -8.90 -5.55 13.08
CA SER A 101 -9.30 -4.48 13.97
C SER A 101 -8.14 -3.95 14.83
N VAL A 102 -7.02 -4.67 14.89
CA VAL A 102 -5.87 -4.25 15.68
C VAL A 102 -5.10 -3.14 14.95
N PRO A 103 -4.83 -2.00 15.59
CA PRO A 103 -4.02 -0.94 15.00
C PRO A 103 -2.60 -1.45 14.72
N VAL A 104 -2.24 -1.56 13.44
CA VAL A 104 -0.93 -2.10 13.02
C VAL A 104 0.23 -1.32 13.64
N VAL A 105 0.07 0.00 13.81
CA VAL A 105 1.08 0.87 14.44
C VAL A 105 1.43 0.40 15.85
N ALA A 106 0.44 -0.08 16.63
CA ALA A 106 0.66 -0.60 17.97
C ALA A 106 1.41 -1.94 17.98
N LEU A 107 1.36 -2.69 16.87
CA LEU A 107 2.09 -3.96 16.74
C LEU A 107 3.58 -3.76 16.44
N ILE A 108 3.98 -2.63 15.86
CA ILE A 108 5.38 -2.40 15.44
C ILE A 108 6.38 -2.62 16.59
N PRO A 109 6.22 -2.00 17.78
CA PRO A 109 7.17 -2.22 18.88
C PRO A 109 7.17 -3.66 19.40
N VAL A 110 6.02 -4.34 19.35
CA VAL A 110 5.90 -5.74 19.80
C VAL A 110 6.65 -6.65 18.82
N ILE A 111 6.43 -6.48 17.53
CA ILE A 111 7.10 -7.28 16.48
C ILE A 111 8.60 -7.00 16.47
N ALA A 112 9.02 -5.74 16.69
CA ALA A 112 10.43 -5.39 16.80
C ALA A 112 11.15 -6.08 17.95
N ARG A 113 10.47 -6.32 19.06
CA ARG A 113 11.03 -7.13 20.17
C ARG A 113 11.20 -8.60 19.83
N LEU A 114 10.36 -9.14 18.93
CA LEU A 114 10.39 -10.54 18.52
C LEU A 114 11.36 -10.81 17.38
N LEU A 115 11.38 -9.93 16.38
CA LEU A 115 12.15 -10.12 15.13
C LEU A 115 13.43 -9.30 15.05
N GLY A 116 13.60 -8.32 15.95
CA GLY A 116 14.70 -7.36 15.94
C GLY A 116 14.31 -6.00 15.40
N TYR A 117 15.13 -4.99 15.66
CA TYR A 117 14.96 -3.60 15.23
C TYR A 117 15.63 -3.39 13.86
N ASP A 118 15.22 -4.20 12.89
CA ASP A 118 15.82 -4.25 11.54
C ASP A 118 14.76 -4.43 10.44
N ILE A 119 15.22 -4.72 9.21
CA ILE A 119 14.38 -4.92 8.03
C ILE A 119 13.34 -6.05 8.18
N ARG A 120 13.56 -7.02 9.09
CA ARG A 120 12.63 -8.14 9.32
C ARG A 120 11.33 -7.64 9.92
N THR A 121 11.41 -6.69 10.85
CA THR A 121 10.24 -6.04 11.43
C THR A 121 9.48 -5.24 10.38
N VAL A 122 10.18 -4.44 9.57
CA VAL A 122 9.53 -3.69 8.47
C VAL A 122 8.81 -4.63 7.52
N LEU A 123 9.49 -5.69 7.08
CA LEU A 123 8.92 -6.69 6.19
C LEU A 123 7.67 -7.36 6.80
N ALA A 124 7.75 -7.78 8.07
CA ALA A 124 6.63 -8.43 8.77
C ALA A 124 5.40 -7.51 8.85
N ILE A 125 5.59 -6.23 9.16
CA ILE A 125 4.50 -5.24 9.21
C ILE A 125 3.84 -5.08 7.84
N VAL A 126 4.63 -4.97 6.77
CA VAL A 126 4.08 -4.86 5.40
C VAL A 126 3.34 -6.13 5.01
N VAL A 127 3.86 -7.32 5.36
CA VAL A 127 3.17 -8.61 5.13
C VAL A 127 1.81 -8.62 5.82
N ILE A 128 1.74 -8.22 7.09
CA ILE A 128 0.48 -8.18 7.86
C ILE A 128 -0.54 -7.24 7.19
N VAL A 129 -0.13 -6.02 6.84
CA VAL A 129 -1.02 -5.02 6.20
C VAL A 129 -1.53 -5.51 4.85
N SER A 130 -0.69 -6.18 4.06
CA SER A 130 -1.05 -6.67 2.73
C SER A 130 -1.85 -7.97 2.76
N PHE A 131 -1.71 -8.75 3.82
CA PHE A 131 -2.40 -10.03 4.00
C PHE A 131 -3.92 -9.87 4.05
N PHE A 132 -4.44 -8.92 4.84
CA PHE A 132 -5.88 -8.79 5.06
C PHE A 132 -6.68 -8.45 3.79
N PRO A 133 -6.32 -7.44 2.99
CA PRO A 133 -6.99 -7.18 1.73
C PRO A 133 -6.96 -8.41 0.81
N ALA A 134 -5.81 -9.07 0.69
CA ALA A 134 -5.67 -10.27 -0.13
C ALA A 134 -6.61 -11.39 0.32
N PHE A 135 -6.65 -11.70 1.60
CA PHE A 135 -7.52 -12.73 2.16
C PHE A 135 -9.00 -12.41 1.94
N VAL A 136 -9.42 -11.19 2.29
CA VAL A 136 -10.83 -10.78 2.23
C VAL A 136 -11.33 -10.75 0.79
N PHE A 137 -10.62 -10.04 -0.10
CA PHE A 137 -11.06 -9.90 -1.49
C PHE A 137 -10.94 -11.19 -2.28
N THR A 138 -9.92 -12.03 -2.05
CA THR A 138 -9.84 -13.35 -2.67
C THR A 138 -10.99 -14.24 -2.21
N SER A 139 -11.28 -14.27 -0.91
CA SER A 139 -12.40 -15.04 -0.35
C SER A 139 -13.75 -14.58 -0.90
N ALA A 140 -13.96 -13.27 -0.97
CA ALA A 140 -15.19 -12.68 -1.52
C ALA A 140 -15.34 -12.96 -3.02
N GLY A 141 -14.26 -12.80 -3.79
CA GLY A 141 -14.24 -13.04 -5.23
C GLY A 141 -14.55 -14.49 -5.59
N MET A 142 -13.99 -15.45 -4.85
CA MET A 142 -14.30 -16.89 -5.07
C MET A 142 -15.77 -17.26 -4.82
N ARG A 143 -16.52 -16.40 -4.12
CA ARG A 143 -17.95 -16.59 -3.81
C ARG A 143 -18.85 -15.72 -4.68
N ALA A 144 -18.31 -14.73 -5.39
CA ALA A 144 -19.06 -13.83 -6.26
C ALA A 144 -19.36 -14.48 -7.63
N LEU A 145 -20.07 -15.59 -7.58
CA LEU A 145 -20.42 -16.38 -8.76
C LEU A 145 -21.79 -15.97 -9.29
N PRO A 146 -22.02 -16.00 -10.61
CA PRO A 146 -23.34 -15.81 -11.19
C PRO A 146 -24.33 -16.85 -10.64
N PRO A 147 -25.61 -16.49 -10.45
CA PRO A 147 -26.64 -17.44 -10.00
C PRO A 147 -26.70 -18.69 -10.90
N GLY A 148 -26.84 -19.87 -10.29
CA GLY A 148 -26.91 -21.13 -11.03
C GLY A 148 -25.58 -21.72 -11.45
N SER A 149 -24.44 -21.01 -11.32
CA SER A 149 -23.12 -21.53 -11.72
C SER A 149 -22.75 -22.82 -10.97
N GLU A 150 -22.98 -22.88 -9.66
CA GLU A 150 -22.69 -24.08 -8.87
C GLU A 150 -23.55 -25.27 -9.28
N ASP A 151 -24.82 -25.06 -9.59
CA ASP A 151 -25.74 -26.10 -10.00
C ASP A 151 -25.38 -26.64 -11.38
N LEU A 152 -24.99 -25.76 -12.32
CA LEU A 152 -24.50 -26.16 -13.62
C LEU A 152 -23.28 -27.10 -13.49
N PHE A 153 -22.27 -26.72 -12.72
CA PHE A 153 -21.09 -27.55 -12.51
C PHE A 153 -21.40 -28.86 -11.78
N ARG A 154 -22.43 -28.86 -10.93
CA ARG A 154 -22.91 -30.09 -10.24
C ARG A 154 -23.58 -31.06 -11.22
N VAL A 155 -24.48 -30.53 -12.07
CA VAL A 155 -25.16 -31.36 -13.11
C VAL A 155 -24.16 -31.93 -14.10
N LEU A 156 -23.10 -31.19 -14.46
CA LEU A 156 -22.01 -31.68 -15.32
C LEU A 156 -21.07 -32.65 -14.62
N GLY A 157 -21.33 -33.03 -13.37
CA GLY A 157 -20.49 -34.01 -12.62
C GLY A 157 -19.09 -33.44 -12.25
N ALA A 158 -18.92 -32.13 -12.25
CA ALA A 158 -17.62 -31.51 -12.00
C ALA A 158 -17.12 -31.81 -10.58
N THR A 159 -15.89 -32.27 -10.47
CA THR A 159 -15.21 -32.48 -9.19
C THR A 159 -14.97 -31.13 -8.46
N ARG A 160 -14.73 -31.21 -7.14
CA ARG A 160 -14.44 -30.00 -6.35
C ARG A 160 -13.22 -29.25 -6.88
N LYS A 161 -12.17 -29.96 -7.31
CA LYS A 161 -10.99 -29.35 -7.93
C LYS A 161 -11.33 -28.66 -9.25
N SER A 162 -12.15 -29.30 -10.10
CA SER A 162 -12.60 -28.70 -11.37
C SER A 162 -13.39 -27.42 -11.14
N ARG A 163 -14.34 -27.42 -10.17
CA ARG A 163 -15.10 -26.21 -9.78
C ARG A 163 -14.18 -25.12 -9.28
N PHE A 164 -13.16 -25.43 -8.51
CA PHE A 164 -12.18 -24.44 -8.05
C PHE A 164 -11.43 -23.81 -9.23
N LEU A 165 -10.82 -24.62 -10.09
CA LEU A 165 -9.94 -24.12 -11.16
C LEU A 165 -10.70 -23.38 -12.28
N HIS A 166 -11.92 -23.83 -12.63
CA HIS A 166 -12.66 -23.30 -13.77
C HIS A 166 -13.78 -22.33 -13.39
N MET A 167 -14.10 -22.20 -12.11
CA MET A 167 -15.17 -21.33 -11.67
C MET A 167 -14.70 -20.35 -10.57
N ALA A 168 -14.30 -20.86 -9.38
CA ALA A 168 -14.00 -20.01 -8.23
C ALA A 168 -12.72 -19.17 -8.41
N LEU A 169 -11.64 -19.79 -8.91
CA LEU A 169 -10.36 -19.10 -9.09
C LEU A 169 -10.44 -18.00 -10.16
N PRO A 170 -10.99 -18.24 -11.37
CA PRO A 170 -11.22 -17.17 -12.33
C PRO A 170 -12.12 -16.04 -11.81
N ALA A 171 -13.19 -16.36 -11.09
CA ALA A 171 -14.07 -15.36 -10.49
C ALA A 171 -13.39 -14.49 -9.44
N ALA A 172 -12.35 -15.00 -8.77
CA ALA A 172 -11.60 -14.25 -7.77
C ALA A 172 -10.64 -13.20 -8.37
N VAL A 173 -10.21 -13.35 -9.64
CA VAL A 173 -9.18 -12.49 -10.25
C VAL A 173 -9.54 -10.99 -10.21
N PRO A 174 -10.74 -10.54 -10.60
CA PRO A 174 -11.10 -9.12 -10.52
C PRO A 174 -11.03 -8.58 -9.08
N SER A 175 -11.54 -9.33 -8.11
CA SER A 175 -11.51 -8.95 -6.70
C SER A 175 -10.08 -8.93 -6.15
N TRP A 176 -9.22 -9.87 -6.56
CA TRP A 176 -7.81 -9.89 -6.21
C TRP A 176 -7.06 -8.66 -6.74
N MET A 177 -7.40 -8.19 -7.94
CA MET A 177 -6.84 -6.95 -8.49
C MET A 177 -7.25 -5.72 -7.68
N ILE A 178 -8.47 -5.69 -7.14
CA ILE A 178 -8.91 -4.65 -6.21
C ILE A 178 -8.07 -4.70 -4.93
N ALA A 179 -7.84 -5.90 -4.36
CA ALA A 179 -6.98 -6.08 -3.20
C ALA A 179 -5.58 -5.53 -3.45
N LEU A 180 -4.96 -5.86 -4.58
CA LEU A 180 -3.63 -5.38 -4.97
C LEU A 180 -3.59 -3.85 -5.06
N ARG A 181 -4.58 -3.23 -5.70
CA ARG A 181 -4.68 -1.77 -5.81
C ARG A 181 -4.77 -1.07 -4.46
N LEU A 182 -5.47 -1.65 -3.50
CA LEU A 182 -5.63 -1.08 -2.16
C LEU A 182 -4.41 -1.37 -1.27
N ALA A 183 -3.85 -2.57 -1.38
CA ALA A 183 -2.71 -2.98 -0.57
C ALA A 183 -1.39 -2.31 -0.98
N ALA A 184 -1.17 -2.03 -2.27
CA ALA A 184 0.11 -1.54 -2.75
C ALA A 184 0.51 -0.17 -2.18
N PRO A 185 -0.31 0.89 -2.19
CA PRO A 185 0.03 2.15 -1.53
C PRO A 185 0.10 2.00 0.00
N SER A 186 -0.75 1.15 0.59
CA SER A 186 -0.72 0.86 2.03
C SER A 186 0.56 0.16 2.46
N ALA A 187 1.14 -0.69 1.60
CA ALA A 187 2.42 -1.34 1.82
C ALA A 187 3.58 -0.33 1.91
N VAL A 188 3.60 0.66 0.99
CA VAL A 188 4.61 1.75 1.02
C VAL A 188 4.49 2.56 2.31
N LEU A 189 3.26 2.98 2.65
CA LEU A 189 3.01 3.75 3.85
C LEU A 189 3.37 2.97 5.13
N SER A 190 3.05 1.69 5.19
CA SER A 190 3.35 0.82 6.33
C SER A 190 4.85 0.56 6.47
N ALA A 191 5.57 0.39 5.35
CA ALA A 191 7.03 0.27 5.35
C ALA A 191 7.65 1.54 5.94
N MET A 192 7.27 2.72 5.42
CA MET A 192 7.76 4.00 5.91
C MET A 192 7.46 4.20 7.40
N LEU A 193 6.26 3.83 7.86
CA LEU A 193 5.88 3.97 9.26
C LEU A 193 6.70 3.04 10.17
N ALA A 194 6.93 1.80 9.75
CA ALA A 194 7.78 0.87 10.50
C ALA A 194 9.26 1.33 10.52
N GLU A 195 9.77 1.83 9.40
CA GLU A 195 11.10 2.43 9.31
C GLU A 195 11.23 3.67 10.22
N PHE A 196 10.21 4.51 10.27
CA PHE A 196 10.17 5.68 11.15
C PHE A 196 10.26 5.30 12.62
N LEU A 197 9.51 4.28 13.05
CA LEU A 197 9.47 3.88 14.46
C LEU A 197 10.67 3.02 14.86
N MET A 198 11.12 2.09 14.02
CA MET A 198 12.07 1.03 14.40
C MET A 198 13.19 0.82 13.37
N GLY A 199 13.13 1.46 12.19
CA GLY A 199 14.09 1.27 11.12
C GLY A 199 15.47 1.90 11.39
N GLN A 200 16.46 1.43 10.64
CA GLN A 200 17.82 1.96 10.60
C GLN A 200 18.17 2.56 9.24
N SER A 201 17.25 2.49 8.29
CA SER A 201 17.39 2.96 6.92
C SER A 201 16.02 3.09 6.25
N GLY A 202 15.97 3.65 5.05
CA GLY A 202 14.74 3.91 4.30
C GLY A 202 14.17 5.32 4.53
N LEU A 203 13.08 5.64 3.82
CA LEU A 203 12.46 6.96 3.88
C LEU A 203 11.94 7.29 5.28
N GLY A 204 11.36 6.31 5.99
CA GLY A 204 10.86 6.52 7.35
C GLY A 204 11.97 6.85 8.34
N TYR A 205 13.09 6.14 8.26
CA TYR A 205 14.28 6.45 9.04
C TYR A 205 14.84 7.84 8.71
N MET A 206 14.95 8.14 7.41
CA MET A 206 15.43 9.43 6.94
C MET A 206 14.56 10.59 7.44
N PHE A 207 13.23 10.42 7.43
CA PHE A 207 12.31 11.39 8.00
C PHE A 207 12.58 11.63 9.49
N ARG A 208 12.70 10.54 10.27
CA ARG A 208 12.98 10.62 11.71
C ARG A 208 14.31 11.30 12.01
N ALA A 209 15.37 10.92 11.29
CA ALA A 209 16.69 11.52 11.45
C ALA A 209 16.67 13.01 11.12
N ALA A 210 16.11 13.39 9.98
CA ALA A 210 15.98 14.78 9.56
C ALA A 210 15.16 15.62 10.56
N ALA A 211 14.05 15.07 11.08
CA ALA A 211 13.24 15.74 12.09
C ALA A 211 14.02 15.91 13.43
N GLY A 212 14.83 14.92 13.82
CA GLY A 212 15.68 15.00 15.00
C GLY A 212 16.82 16.02 14.88
N ASP A 213 17.35 16.20 13.67
CA ASP A 213 18.43 17.13 13.35
C ASP A 213 17.91 18.54 13.01
N PHE A 214 16.60 18.77 13.12
CA PHE A 214 15.93 20.02 12.72
C PHE A 214 16.10 20.41 11.24
N ALA A 215 16.45 19.44 10.38
CA ALA A 215 16.49 19.58 8.92
C ALA A 215 15.07 19.37 8.34
N THR A 216 14.19 20.30 8.64
CA THR A 216 12.74 20.18 8.35
C THR A 216 12.46 20.12 6.86
N GLU A 217 13.22 20.84 6.00
CA GLU A 217 13.14 20.75 4.56
C GLU A 217 13.35 19.31 4.06
N ARG A 218 14.31 18.58 4.66
CA ARG A 218 14.58 17.17 4.35
C ARG A 218 13.48 16.24 4.84
N ALA A 219 12.94 16.47 6.02
CA ALA A 219 11.82 15.69 6.53
C ALA A 219 10.58 15.84 5.62
N PHE A 220 10.25 17.08 5.21
CA PHE A 220 9.17 17.33 4.26
C PHE A 220 9.47 16.73 2.87
N GLY A 221 10.70 16.86 2.37
CA GLY A 221 11.15 16.25 1.12
C GLY A 221 10.94 14.73 1.12
N THR A 222 11.28 14.08 2.22
CA THR A 222 11.04 12.63 2.40
C THR A 222 9.55 12.29 2.32
N SER A 223 8.68 13.10 2.92
CA SER A 223 7.22 12.92 2.84
C SER A 223 6.68 13.11 1.42
N VAL A 224 7.23 14.07 0.68
CA VAL A 224 6.88 14.30 -0.74
C VAL A 224 7.26 13.08 -1.59
N ILE A 225 8.47 12.54 -1.41
CA ILE A 225 8.91 11.33 -2.12
C ILE A 225 8.03 10.13 -1.76
N ALA A 226 7.75 9.91 -0.48
CA ALA A 226 6.87 8.81 -0.04
C ALA A 226 5.46 8.92 -0.65
N THR A 227 4.91 10.13 -0.68
CA THR A 227 3.61 10.39 -1.33
C THR A 227 3.68 10.12 -2.84
N ALA A 228 4.72 10.59 -3.51
CA ALA A 228 4.90 10.34 -4.94
C ALA A 228 5.00 8.85 -5.26
N VAL A 229 5.79 8.09 -4.50
CA VAL A 229 5.92 6.64 -4.64
C VAL A 229 4.59 5.94 -4.41
N SER A 230 3.83 6.32 -3.37
CA SER A 230 2.51 5.76 -3.09
C SER A 230 1.50 6.03 -4.22
N VAL A 231 1.47 7.25 -4.76
CA VAL A 231 0.61 7.64 -5.89
C VAL A 231 1.00 6.88 -7.17
N ILE A 232 2.29 6.74 -7.44
CA ILE A 232 2.78 5.96 -8.59
C ILE A 232 2.35 4.51 -8.45
N THR A 233 2.56 3.90 -7.29
CA THR A 233 2.19 2.51 -7.00
C THR A 233 0.69 2.28 -7.17
N PHE A 234 -0.14 3.19 -6.63
CA PHE A 234 -1.59 3.17 -6.83
C PHE A 234 -1.99 3.26 -8.31
N THR A 235 -1.36 4.18 -9.04
CA THR A 235 -1.69 4.40 -10.45
C THR A 235 -1.31 3.21 -11.32
N LEU A 236 -0.16 2.58 -11.05
CA LEU A 236 0.29 1.39 -11.74
C LEU A 236 -0.63 0.20 -11.48
N THR A 237 -1.01 -0.04 -10.22
CA THR A 237 -1.92 -1.12 -9.85
C THR A 237 -3.34 -0.89 -10.38
N LEU A 238 -3.82 0.37 -10.42
CA LEU A 238 -5.10 0.73 -11.05
C LEU A 238 -5.10 0.46 -12.56
N ARG A 239 -4.00 0.75 -13.25
CA ARG A 239 -3.86 0.41 -14.69
C ARG A 239 -3.86 -1.08 -14.91
N ALA A 240 -3.14 -1.84 -14.08
CA ALA A 240 -3.11 -3.30 -14.13
C ALA A 240 -4.51 -3.89 -13.89
N GLU A 241 -5.24 -3.40 -12.89
CA GLU A 241 -6.62 -3.80 -12.61
C GLU A 241 -7.54 -3.57 -13.81
N ARG A 242 -7.48 -2.38 -14.42
CA ARG A 242 -8.30 -2.07 -15.60
C ARG A 242 -7.98 -3.01 -16.76
N ALA A 243 -6.71 -3.23 -17.08
CA ALA A 243 -6.29 -4.12 -18.16
C ALA A 243 -6.74 -5.57 -17.95
N VAL A 244 -6.75 -6.04 -16.70
CA VAL A 244 -7.28 -7.38 -16.35
C VAL A 244 -8.80 -7.40 -16.49
N ASN A 245 -9.51 -6.43 -15.92
CA ASN A 245 -10.97 -6.39 -15.94
C ASN A 245 -11.56 -6.25 -17.37
N GLU A 246 -10.86 -5.56 -18.29
CA GLU A 246 -11.25 -5.49 -19.69
C GLU A 246 -11.19 -6.84 -20.42
N ARG A 247 -10.28 -7.73 -20.00
CA ARG A 247 -10.19 -9.10 -20.55
C ARG A 247 -11.16 -10.09 -19.90
N TRP A 248 -11.71 -9.72 -18.76
CA TRP A 248 -12.57 -10.57 -17.92
C TRP A 248 -14.07 -10.28 -18.13
N ARG A 249 -14.40 -9.26 -18.90
CA ARG A 249 -15.77 -8.97 -19.38
C ARG A 249 -16.04 -9.74 -20.65
#